data_49eeb8f9e39bbb4e711a4746bb4c79b9
#
_entry.id   49eeb8f9e39bbb4e711a4746bb4c79b9
#
_cell.length_a   1.000
_cell.length_b   1.000
_cell.length_c   1.000
_cell.angle_alpha   90.00
_cell.angle_beta   90.00
_cell.angle_gamma   90.00
#
_symmetry.space_group_name_H-M   'P 1'
#
loop_
_entity.id
_entity.type
_entity.pdbx_description
1 polymer ?
#
loop_
_entity_poly.entity_id
_entity_poly.type
_entity_poly.pdbx_seq_one_letter_code
_entity_poly.pdbx_strand_id
1 'polypeptide(L)'
;IGEGLCFAHFSCIIINSTCTIGDNCTIFQGVTIGSVRGNKGGVPIIGNNVVLTSGAKIIGGIKIGHNVIIGANAVVVSDIPDNSVAVGIPAKVISNDGKTKVELYLHN
;
A
#
# COMPACT_ATOMS: atom_id res chain seq x y z
N ILE A 1 10.09 -7.24 4.68
CA ILE A 1 10.11 -6.52 3.38
C ILE A 1 10.73 -7.43 2.34
N GLY A 2 10.03 -7.63 1.25
CA GLY A 2 10.49 -8.47 0.15
C GLY A 2 11.57 -7.82 -0.72
N GLU A 3 11.88 -8.46 -1.82
CA GLU A 3 12.86 -7.98 -2.79
C GLU A 3 12.26 -6.93 -3.73
N GLY A 4 13.10 -6.09 -4.30
CA GLY A 4 12.68 -5.12 -5.30
C GLY A 4 11.86 -3.96 -4.76
N LEU A 5 11.98 -3.65 -3.47
CA LEU A 5 11.33 -2.49 -2.90
C LEU A 5 11.94 -1.21 -3.48
N CYS A 6 11.09 -0.32 -3.96
CA CYS A 6 11.51 0.95 -4.54
C CYS A 6 10.86 2.11 -3.79
N PHE A 7 11.67 3.05 -3.32
CA PHE A 7 11.20 4.32 -2.81
C PHE A 7 11.37 5.37 -3.91
N ALA A 8 10.25 5.83 -4.46
CA ALA A 8 10.27 6.85 -5.52
C ALA A 8 10.83 8.19 -4.98
N HIS A 9 10.52 8.49 -3.72
CA HIS A 9 11.06 9.64 -2.99
C HIS A 9 11.28 9.24 -1.54
N PHE A 10 12.32 9.77 -0.90
CA PHE A 10 12.72 9.35 0.43
C PHE A 10 12.08 10.13 1.58
N SER A 11 11.55 11.31 1.33
CA SER A 11 11.09 12.17 2.42
C SER A 11 9.78 11.69 3.04
N CYS A 12 9.73 11.68 4.37
CA CYS A 12 8.52 11.47 5.17
C CYS A 12 7.83 10.13 4.96
N ILE A 13 8.58 9.06 4.67
CA ILE A 13 8.03 7.71 4.63
C ILE A 13 8.18 7.08 6.01
N ILE A 14 7.06 6.61 6.57
CA ILE A 14 7.03 5.98 7.89
C ILE A 14 6.47 4.57 7.75
N ILE A 15 7.25 3.57 8.09
CA ILE A 15 6.85 2.16 7.99
C ILE A 15 7.06 1.50 9.35
N ASN A 16 5.99 0.88 9.87
CA ASN A 16 6.10 0.08 11.09
C ASN A 16 7.03 -1.11 10.84
N SER A 17 7.99 -1.32 11.74
CA SER A 17 9.04 -2.34 11.56
C SER A 17 8.53 -3.77 11.53
N THR A 18 7.33 -4.02 12.03
CA THR A 18 6.75 -5.37 12.08
C THR A 18 5.78 -5.66 10.96
N CYS A 19 5.49 -4.69 10.09
CA CYS A 19 4.61 -4.92 8.95
C CYS A 19 5.29 -5.82 7.91
N THR A 20 4.48 -6.48 7.09
CA THR A 20 4.95 -7.32 5.98
C THR A 20 4.70 -6.61 4.67
N ILE A 21 5.74 -6.47 3.86
CA ILE A 21 5.67 -5.90 2.52
C ILE A 21 6.26 -6.91 1.56
N GLY A 22 5.51 -7.27 0.53
CA GLY A 22 5.92 -8.24 -0.46
C GLY A 22 7.01 -7.72 -1.41
N ASP A 23 7.17 -8.40 -2.54
CA ASP A 23 8.21 -8.08 -3.52
C ASP A 23 7.76 -7.00 -4.50
N ASN A 24 8.70 -6.24 -5.01
CA ASN A 24 8.51 -5.26 -6.10
C ASN A 24 7.45 -4.19 -5.77
N CYS A 25 7.41 -3.75 -4.53
CA CYS A 25 6.53 -2.66 -4.12
C CYS A 25 7.18 -1.31 -4.39
N THR A 26 6.38 -0.32 -4.74
CA THR A 26 6.83 1.06 -4.94
C THR A 26 6.13 1.96 -3.94
N ILE A 27 6.91 2.74 -3.20
CA ILE A 27 6.41 3.61 -2.15
C ILE A 27 6.83 5.05 -2.42
N PHE A 28 5.87 5.93 -2.48
CA PHE A 28 6.10 7.36 -2.72
C PHE A 28 6.25 8.11 -1.38
N GLN A 29 6.59 9.38 -1.46
CA GLN A 29 6.78 10.22 -0.28
C GLN A 29 5.49 10.38 0.54
N GLY A 30 5.63 10.59 1.83
CA GLY A 30 4.50 10.83 2.73
C GLY A 30 3.66 9.62 3.07
N VAL A 31 4.05 8.43 2.61
CA VAL A 31 3.32 7.19 2.91
C VAL A 31 3.55 6.81 4.37
N THR A 32 2.48 6.40 5.04
CA THR A 32 2.54 5.86 6.40
C THR A 32 1.94 4.47 6.41
N ILE A 33 2.70 3.50 6.90
CA ILE A 33 2.24 2.12 7.12
C ILE A 33 2.37 1.85 8.61
N GLY A 34 1.24 1.75 9.29
CA GLY A 34 1.25 1.71 10.75
C GLY A 34 0.22 0.80 11.37
N SER A 35 0.37 0.61 12.67
CA SER A 35 -0.54 -0.18 13.48
C SER A 35 -1.56 0.72 14.18
N VAL A 36 -2.67 0.10 14.58
CA VAL A 36 -3.66 0.73 15.44
C VAL A 36 -3.59 0.06 16.80
N ARG A 37 -3.68 0.85 17.87
CA ARG A 37 -3.75 0.32 19.23
C ARG A 37 -5.15 -0.26 19.49
N GLY A 38 -5.21 -1.33 20.25
CA GLY A 38 -6.45 -1.93 20.72
C GLY A 38 -6.64 -3.37 20.26
N ASN A 39 -7.84 -3.91 20.54
CA ASN A 39 -8.14 -5.32 20.33
C ASN A 39 -8.14 -5.77 18.87
N LYS A 40 -8.38 -4.82 17.97
CA LYS A 40 -8.32 -5.06 16.53
C LYS A 40 -7.02 -4.54 15.94
N GLY A 41 -6.05 -4.31 16.80
CA GLY A 41 -4.75 -3.87 16.41
C GLY A 41 -4.04 -4.94 15.59
N GLY A 42 -2.96 -4.52 14.97
CA GLY A 42 -2.16 -5.36 14.13
C GLY A 42 -1.41 -4.47 13.17
N VAL A 43 -0.61 -5.08 12.35
CA VAL A 43 0.17 -4.37 11.35
C VAL A 43 -0.28 -4.79 9.96
N PRO A 44 -0.20 -3.90 8.97
CA PRO A 44 -0.60 -4.24 7.62
C PRO A 44 0.25 -5.35 7.03
N ILE A 45 -0.39 -6.15 6.18
CA ILE A 45 0.26 -7.13 5.32
C ILE A 45 0.04 -6.69 3.89
N ILE A 46 1.11 -6.37 3.19
CA ILE A 46 1.06 -5.84 1.82
C ILE A 46 1.63 -6.88 0.88
N GLY A 47 0.88 -7.20 -0.17
CA GLY A 47 1.26 -8.20 -1.16
C GLY A 47 2.37 -7.74 -2.10
N ASN A 48 2.51 -8.44 -3.22
CA ASN A 48 3.54 -8.15 -4.23
C ASN A 48 3.03 -7.15 -5.27
N ASN A 49 3.95 -6.39 -5.85
CA ASN A 49 3.65 -5.45 -6.94
C ASN A 49 2.61 -4.41 -6.52
N VAL A 50 2.74 -3.88 -5.31
CA VAL A 50 1.83 -2.86 -4.78
C VAL A 50 2.46 -1.49 -4.93
N VAL A 51 1.67 -0.52 -5.36
CA VAL A 51 2.09 0.88 -5.48
C VAL A 51 1.32 1.70 -4.45
N LEU A 52 2.05 2.31 -3.53
CA LEU A 52 1.50 3.22 -2.54
C LEU A 52 1.89 4.64 -2.94
N THR A 53 0.94 5.41 -3.43
CA THR A 53 1.23 6.74 -3.95
C THR A 53 1.28 7.78 -2.83
N SER A 54 1.65 9.01 -3.20
CA SER A 54 2.03 10.06 -2.24
C SER A 54 0.98 10.28 -1.15
N GLY A 55 1.41 10.24 0.10
CA GLY A 55 0.57 10.54 1.24
C GLY A 55 -0.41 9.43 1.64
N ALA A 56 -0.40 8.29 0.96
CA ALA A 56 -1.29 7.19 1.32
C ALA A 56 -1.00 6.69 2.74
N LYS A 57 -2.06 6.33 3.46
CA LYS A 57 -1.96 5.82 4.84
C LYS A 57 -2.60 4.46 4.93
N ILE A 58 -1.83 3.48 5.37
CA ILE A 58 -2.23 2.09 5.48
C ILE A 58 -2.19 1.75 6.95
N ILE A 59 -3.34 1.60 7.58
CA ILE A 59 -3.45 1.60 9.04
C ILE A 59 -4.17 0.35 9.54
N GLY A 60 -3.55 -0.32 10.49
CA GLY A 60 -4.15 -1.43 11.23
C GLY A 60 -3.85 -2.80 10.64
N GLY A 61 -4.44 -3.83 11.24
CA GLY A 61 -4.24 -5.21 10.85
C GLY A 61 -5.02 -5.59 9.60
N ILE A 62 -4.76 -4.92 8.50
CA ILE A 62 -5.44 -5.12 7.23
C ILE A 62 -4.51 -5.81 6.22
N LYS A 63 -5.09 -6.33 5.16
CA LYS A 63 -4.36 -6.99 4.09
C LYS A 63 -4.62 -6.31 2.77
N ILE A 64 -3.54 -5.93 2.10
CA ILE A 64 -3.58 -5.45 0.71
C ILE A 64 -3.08 -6.57 -0.18
N GLY A 65 -3.88 -6.95 -1.17
CA GLY A 65 -3.56 -8.02 -2.09
C GLY A 65 -2.43 -7.67 -3.05
N HIS A 66 -2.21 -8.52 -4.03
CA HIS A 66 -1.18 -8.33 -5.06
C HIS A 66 -1.67 -7.44 -6.18
N ASN A 67 -0.75 -6.73 -6.84
CA ASN A 67 -1.07 -5.89 -8.00
C ASN A 67 -2.10 -4.81 -7.67
N VAL A 68 -1.87 -4.09 -6.58
CA VAL A 68 -2.79 -3.06 -6.07
C VAL A 68 -2.13 -1.70 -6.16
N ILE A 69 -2.91 -0.70 -6.54
CA ILE A 69 -2.50 0.71 -6.48
C ILE A 69 -3.38 1.43 -5.46
N ILE A 70 -2.74 2.08 -4.51
CA ILE A 70 -3.43 2.94 -3.54
C ILE A 70 -3.20 4.39 -3.96
N GLY A 71 -4.29 5.11 -4.19
CA GLY A 71 -4.25 6.49 -4.68
C GLY A 71 -3.67 7.47 -3.67
N ALA A 72 -3.31 8.66 -4.17
CA ALA A 72 -2.70 9.69 -3.34
C ALA A 72 -3.62 10.10 -2.20
N ASN A 73 -3.05 10.23 -1.00
CA ASN A 73 -3.74 10.61 0.23
C ASN A 73 -4.90 9.70 0.63
N ALA A 74 -5.03 8.52 0.03
CA ALA A 74 -6.03 7.55 0.44
C ALA A 74 -5.71 7.00 1.83
N VAL A 75 -6.75 6.68 2.59
CA VAL A 75 -6.60 6.10 3.92
C VAL A 75 -7.22 4.71 3.91
N VAL A 76 -6.37 3.69 3.96
CA VAL A 76 -6.78 2.28 3.90
C VAL A 76 -6.91 1.74 5.31
N VAL A 77 -8.12 1.38 5.68
CA VAL A 77 -8.44 0.84 7.02
C VAL A 77 -9.18 -0.49 6.94
N SER A 78 -9.32 -1.05 5.75
CA SER A 78 -9.93 -2.37 5.51
C SER A 78 -9.18 -3.07 4.38
N ASP A 79 -9.43 -4.37 4.25
CA ASP A 79 -8.72 -5.19 3.26
C ASP A 79 -9.00 -4.73 1.84
N ILE A 80 -7.99 -4.81 1.00
CA ILE A 80 -8.08 -4.50 -0.43
C ILE A 80 -7.75 -5.76 -1.22
N PRO A 81 -8.66 -6.22 -2.10
CA PRO A 81 -8.42 -7.44 -2.87
C PRO A 81 -7.36 -7.26 -3.95
N ASP A 82 -6.89 -8.38 -4.49
CA ASP A 82 -5.91 -8.38 -5.58
C ASP A 82 -6.41 -7.60 -6.79
N ASN A 83 -5.47 -7.07 -7.55
CA ASN A 83 -5.72 -6.42 -8.86
C ASN A 83 -6.65 -5.21 -8.76
N SER A 84 -6.57 -4.46 -7.67
CA SER A 84 -7.46 -3.33 -7.41
C SER A 84 -6.75 -2.00 -7.47
N VAL A 85 -7.50 -0.96 -7.81
CA VAL A 85 -7.13 0.42 -7.57
C VAL A 85 -8.08 0.98 -6.54
N ALA A 86 -7.56 1.47 -5.42
CA ALA A 86 -8.36 2.00 -4.32
C ALA A 86 -7.98 3.45 -4.03
N VAL A 87 -8.98 4.30 -3.83
CA VAL A 87 -8.78 5.72 -3.57
C VAL A 87 -9.76 6.21 -2.51
N GLY A 88 -9.45 7.35 -1.93
CA GLY A 88 -10.36 8.06 -1.03
C GLY A 88 -10.10 7.84 0.44
N ILE A 89 -10.95 8.46 1.27
CA ILE A 89 -10.91 8.42 2.73
C ILE A 89 -12.32 8.09 3.23
N PRO A 90 -12.59 6.86 3.71
CA PRO A 90 -11.74 5.67 3.61
C PRO A 90 -11.61 5.19 2.18
N ALA A 91 -10.50 4.50 1.89
CA ALA A 91 -10.21 4.03 0.54
C ALA A 91 -11.23 3.00 0.08
N LYS A 92 -11.66 3.13 -1.17
CA LYS A 92 -12.59 2.19 -1.81
C LYS A 92 -12.06 1.79 -3.17
N VAL A 93 -12.34 0.55 -3.55
CA VAL A 93 -11.93 0.02 -4.85
C VAL A 93 -12.76 0.70 -5.95
N ILE A 94 -12.07 1.33 -6.90
CA ILE A 94 -12.69 1.99 -8.04
C ILE A 94 -12.40 1.28 -9.36
N SER A 95 -11.48 0.31 -9.37
CA SER A 95 -11.09 -0.42 -10.57
C SER A 95 -10.54 -1.79 -10.19
N ASN A 96 -10.79 -2.78 -11.02
CA ASN A 96 -10.23 -4.13 -10.88
C ASN A 96 -9.09 -4.37 -11.87
N ASP A 97 -8.48 -3.31 -12.40
CA ASP A 97 -7.43 -3.36 -13.41
C ASP A 97 -6.07 -3.01 -12.86
N GLY A 98 -5.85 -3.28 -11.57
CA GLY A 98 -4.59 -2.98 -10.89
C GLY A 98 -3.39 -3.65 -11.53
N LYS A 99 -3.53 -4.91 -11.96
CA LYS A 99 -2.44 -5.66 -12.57
C LYS A 99 -1.85 -4.94 -13.78
N THR A 100 -2.68 -4.43 -14.67
CA THR A 100 -2.22 -3.67 -15.83
C THR A 100 -1.61 -2.35 -15.42
N LYS A 101 -2.22 -1.67 -14.47
CA LYS A 101 -1.81 -0.33 -14.06
C LYS A 101 -0.49 -0.34 -13.27
N VAL A 102 -0.24 -1.35 -12.44
CA VAL A 102 1.04 -1.42 -11.70
C VAL A 102 2.23 -1.57 -12.64
N GLU A 103 2.06 -2.18 -13.80
CA GLU A 103 3.15 -2.33 -14.76
C GLU A 103 3.72 -0.98 -15.21
N LEU A 104 2.91 0.07 -15.20
CA LEU A 104 3.37 1.42 -15.54
C LEU A 104 4.42 1.93 -14.55
N TYR A 105 4.40 1.45 -13.32
CA TYR A 105 5.37 1.83 -12.28
C TYR A 105 6.57 0.89 -12.24
N LEU A 106 6.38 -0.38 -12.59
CA LEU A 106 7.44 -1.38 -12.48
C LEU A 106 8.52 -1.24 -13.56
N HIS A 107 8.21 -0.61 -14.68
CA HIS A 107 9.12 -0.47 -15.81
C HIS A 107 9.75 0.92 -15.93
N ASN A 108 9.62 1.72 -14.90
CA ASN A 108 10.22 3.08 -14.90
C ASN A 108 11.53 3.10 -14.14
#